data_d2f353a36e41f8a0e9c60afd40b4a044
#
_entry.id   d2f353a36e41f8a0e9c60afd40b4a044
#
_cell.length_a   1.000
_cell.length_b   1.000
_cell.length_c   1.000
_cell.angle_alpha   90.00
_cell.angle_beta   90.00
_cell.angle_gamma   90.00
#
_symmetry.space_group_name_H-M   'P 1'
#
loop_
_entity.id
_entity.type
_entity.pdbx_description
1 polymer ?
#
loop_
_entity_poly.entity_id
_entity_poly.type
_entity_poly.pdbx_seq_one_letter_code
_entity_poly.pdbx_strand_id
1 'polypeptide(L)'
;MEATARARLLRDLAVDERRLEVNGVVTTVLEAGEGPPMLLLHGGIECGGIYWAPVISHLAQDHRLVVPDVPGLGASDPADLEQLADWMAELLQLTCAEPPTLVAHSLLGTLAARFAANHGEQLRRLVLYAAPGIGPYRMPIGLRLMAIRFAVRPTEANMERFERWAFADLDRVRRQHPEWLDAFTTYTRSRARVPHVRRTMRHLVATGTKQVHERIDVPTILLWGAKDRFVPLGLAEEASTRLGWPLLVIDDAGHVPHIEQPEAFADVLEEATRIPS
;
A
#
# COMPACT_ATOMS: atom_id res chain seq x y z
N MET A 1 4.66 15.17 19.18
CA MET A 1 5.20 13.80 18.91
C MET A 1 4.78 13.31 17.52
N GLU A 2 3.50 13.32 17.17
CA GLU A 2 3.00 12.83 15.87
C GLU A 2 3.55 13.63 14.68
N ALA A 3 3.36 14.94 14.65
CA ALA A 3 3.90 15.82 13.60
C ALA A 3 5.43 15.71 13.47
N THR A 4 6.13 15.54 14.59
CA THR A 4 7.58 15.34 14.60
C THR A 4 7.99 14.00 13.98
N ALA A 5 7.23 12.92 14.25
CA ALA A 5 7.52 11.61 13.67
C ALA A 5 7.27 11.61 12.15
N ARG A 6 6.13 12.18 11.69
CA ARG A 6 5.86 12.36 10.25
C ARG A 6 6.94 13.19 9.56
N ALA A 7 7.33 14.33 10.15
CA ALA A 7 8.39 15.18 9.59
C ALA A 7 9.76 14.47 9.52
N ARG A 8 10.06 13.56 10.46
CA ARG A 8 11.28 12.73 10.41
C ARG A 8 11.24 11.75 9.22
N LEU A 9 10.08 11.17 8.93
CA LEU A 9 9.90 10.23 7.82
C LEU A 9 10.02 10.90 6.45
N LEU A 10 9.71 12.20 6.36
CA LEU A 10 9.78 12.98 5.11
C LEU A 10 11.08 13.80 4.96
N ARG A 11 11.92 13.87 6.01
CA ARG A 11 13.01 14.86 6.11
C ARG A 11 13.97 14.85 4.92
N ASP A 12 14.35 13.69 4.45
CA ASP A 12 15.37 13.49 3.43
C ASP A 12 14.78 13.12 2.07
N LEU A 13 13.47 13.29 1.91
CA LEU A 13 12.76 13.00 0.67
C LEU A 13 12.48 14.30 -0.10
N ALA A 14 12.80 14.28 -1.39
CA ALA A 14 12.41 15.33 -2.32
C ALA A 14 10.93 15.11 -2.73
N VAL A 15 10.02 15.46 -1.84
CA VAL A 15 8.57 15.31 -2.05
C VAL A 15 7.86 16.63 -1.80
N ASP A 16 6.84 16.90 -2.61
CA ASP A 16 5.87 17.97 -2.38
C ASP A 16 4.63 17.37 -1.70
N GLU A 17 4.28 17.88 -0.53
CA GLU A 17 3.04 17.50 0.15
C GLU A 17 1.93 18.49 -0.20
N ARG A 18 0.87 18.00 -0.83
CA ARG A 18 -0.30 18.80 -1.22
C ARG A 18 -1.55 18.31 -0.51
N ARG A 19 -2.48 19.24 -0.30
CA ARG A 19 -3.84 18.93 0.15
C ARG A 19 -4.80 19.27 -0.98
N LEU A 20 -5.51 18.27 -1.46
CA LEU A 20 -6.49 18.37 -2.56
C LEU A 20 -7.87 18.04 -2.02
N GLU A 21 -8.88 18.74 -2.51
CA GLU A 21 -10.26 18.28 -2.33
C GLU A 21 -10.57 17.26 -3.43
N VAL A 22 -10.86 16.03 -3.06
CA VAL A 22 -11.13 14.91 -3.97
C VAL A 22 -12.44 14.28 -3.53
N ASN A 23 -13.46 14.34 -4.37
CA ASN A 23 -14.82 13.86 -4.09
C ASN A 23 -15.34 14.36 -2.72
N GLY A 24 -15.13 15.66 -2.44
CA GLY A 24 -15.53 16.28 -1.18
C GLY A 24 -14.67 15.92 0.04
N VAL A 25 -13.53 15.24 -0.14
CA VAL A 25 -12.62 14.83 0.93
C VAL A 25 -11.29 15.53 0.80
N VAL A 26 -10.86 16.22 1.85
CA VAL A 26 -9.51 16.80 1.89
C VAL A 26 -8.49 15.67 2.01
N THR A 27 -7.82 15.42 0.89
CA THR A 27 -6.86 14.34 0.69
C THR A 27 -5.43 14.88 0.72
N THR A 28 -4.57 14.30 1.52
CA THR A 28 -3.14 14.58 1.50
C THR A 28 -2.47 13.67 0.47
N VAL A 29 -1.66 14.28 -0.39
CA VAL A 29 -0.93 13.59 -1.47
C VAL A 29 0.54 14.00 -1.41
N LEU A 30 1.44 13.02 -1.43
CA LEU A 30 2.85 13.26 -1.69
C LEU A 30 3.11 13.10 -3.19
N GLU A 31 3.80 14.07 -3.78
CA GLU A 31 4.22 14.02 -5.18
C GLU A 31 5.74 14.09 -5.26
N ALA A 32 6.34 13.34 -6.18
CA ALA A 32 7.78 13.33 -6.41
C ALA A 32 8.11 12.91 -7.85
N GLY A 33 9.27 13.35 -8.35
CA GLY A 33 9.79 12.96 -9.65
C GLY A 33 9.03 13.51 -10.84
N GLU A 34 9.53 13.17 -12.02
CA GLU A 34 8.95 13.52 -13.34
C GLU A 34 8.91 12.26 -14.20
N GLY A 35 8.07 12.25 -15.24
CA GLY A 35 7.93 11.13 -16.18
C GLY A 35 6.55 10.48 -16.17
N PRO A 36 6.41 9.24 -16.62
CA PRO A 36 5.14 8.54 -16.65
C PRO A 36 4.52 8.43 -15.25
N PRO A 37 3.20 8.70 -15.09
CA PRO A 37 2.60 8.72 -13.77
C PRO A 37 2.49 7.32 -13.15
N MET A 38 2.83 7.23 -11.87
CA MET A 38 2.69 6.05 -11.04
C MET A 38 1.95 6.42 -9.75
N LEU A 39 0.78 5.81 -9.53
CA LEU A 39 0.00 5.99 -8.32
C LEU A 39 0.32 4.87 -7.33
N LEU A 40 0.78 5.21 -6.13
CA LEU A 40 1.13 4.25 -5.08
C LEU A 40 0.07 4.24 -3.97
N LEU A 41 -0.80 3.24 -3.96
CA LEU A 41 -1.75 3.02 -2.88
C LEU A 41 -1.11 2.17 -1.77
N HIS A 42 -1.03 2.73 -0.58
CA HIS A 42 -0.50 2.04 0.59
C HIS A 42 -1.37 0.85 1.00
N GLY A 43 -0.87 -0.03 1.87
CA GLY A 43 -1.66 -1.11 2.46
C GLY A 43 -2.72 -0.62 3.44
N GLY A 44 -3.47 -1.53 4.03
CA GLY A 44 -4.33 -1.23 5.16
C GLY A 44 -3.47 -0.91 6.39
N ILE A 45 -2.90 0.29 6.43
CA ILE A 45 -2.02 0.77 7.50
C ILE A 45 -2.38 2.21 7.87
N GLU A 46 -2.30 2.52 9.15
CA GLU A 46 -2.78 3.77 9.73
C GLU A 46 -1.99 5.00 9.31
N CYS A 47 -0.72 4.84 8.92
CA CYS A 47 0.17 5.94 8.57
C CYS A 47 -0.05 6.53 7.17
N GLY A 48 -0.88 5.90 6.33
CA GLY A 48 -1.16 6.41 4.98
C GLY A 48 0.01 6.26 4.00
N GLY A 49 0.08 7.16 3.02
CA GLY A 49 1.04 7.12 1.91
C GLY A 49 2.51 7.23 2.29
N ILE A 50 2.83 7.80 3.45
CA ILE A 50 4.20 7.84 3.98
C ILE A 50 4.82 6.45 4.15
N TYR A 51 4.00 5.41 4.13
CA TYR A 51 4.39 4.01 4.07
C TYR A 51 5.36 3.70 2.91
N TRP A 52 5.26 4.42 1.81
CA TRP A 52 6.11 4.28 0.63
C TRP A 52 7.45 5.02 0.71
N ALA A 53 7.69 5.78 1.80
CA ALA A 53 8.88 6.61 1.95
C ALA A 53 10.21 5.92 1.58
N PRO A 54 10.47 4.64 1.92
CA PRO A 54 11.74 3.99 1.61
C PRO A 54 12.05 3.85 0.11
N VAL A 55 11.02 3.84 -0.75
CA VAL A 55 11.20 3.63 -2.20
C VAL A 55 10.96 4.88 -3.04
N ILE A 56 10.44 5.96 -2.46
CA ILE A 56 10.12 7.19 -3.22
C ILE A 56 11.33 7.70 -4.00
N SER A 57 12.50 7.84 -3.36
CA SER A 57 13.69 8.38 -4.02
C SER A 57 14.22 7.51 -5.15
N HIS A 58 13.98 6.21 -5.12
CA HIS A 58 14.34 5.30 -6.21
C HIS A 58 13.37 5.45 -7.38
N LEU A 59 12.07 5.35 -7.13
CA LEU A 59 11.04 5.38 -8.16
C LEU A 59 10.88 6.78 -8.81
N ALA A 60 11.15 7.86 -8.07
CA ALA A 60 11.08 9.23 -8.54
C ALA A 60 12.16 9.60 -9.56
N GLN A 61 13.13 8.73 -9.82
CA GLN A 61 14.15 8.94 -10.86
C GLN A 61 13.56 8.81 -12.27
N ASP A 62 12.59 7.90 -12.44
CA ASP A 62 12.03 7.56 -13.75
C ASP A 62 10.51 7.78 -13.84
N HIS A 63 9.84 8.09 -12.72
CA HIS A 63 8.39 8.24 -12.64
C HIS A 63 7.95 9.49 -11.90
N ARG A 64 6.84 10.06 -12.35
CA ARG A 64 6.08 11.01 -11.56
C ARG A 64 5.19 10.24 -10.57
N LEU A 65 5.55 10.29 -9.31
CA LEU A 65 4.85 9.58 -8.24
C LEU A 65 3.69 10.41 -7.69
N VAL A 66 2.55 9.74 -7.49
CA VAL A 66 1.38 10.25 -6.77
C VAL A 66 1.10 9.27 -5.63
N VAL A 67 1.25 9.73 -4.38
CA VAL A 67 1.18 8.86 -3.19
C VAL A 67 0.14 9.43 -2.22
N PRO A 68 -1.15 9.10 -2.39
CA PRO A 68 -2.20 9.64 -1.55
C PRO A 68 -2.28 8.93 -0.20
N ASP A 69 -2.67 9.68 0.81
CA ASP A 69 -3.27 9.12 2.01
C ASP A 69 -4.74 8.80 1.70
N VAL A 70 -5.13 7.53 1.73
CA VAL A 70 -6.53 7.12 1.49
C VAL A 70 -7.44 7.74 2.56
N PRO A 71 -8.70 8.14 2.21
CA PRO A 71 -9.63 8.76 3.14
C PRO A 71 -9.71 8.08 4.50
N GLY A 72 -9.51 8.87 5.55
CA GLY A 72 -9.52 8.41 6.95
C GLY A 72 -8.23 7.76 7.43
N LEU A 73 -7.18 7.69 6.60
CA LEU A 73 -5.83 7.23 6.98
C LEU A 73 -4.80 8.34 6.78
N GLY A 74 -3.59 8.16 7.32
CA GLY A 74 -2.54 9.15 7.23
C GLY A 74 -3.01 10.53 7.72
N ALA A 75 -2.87 11.56 6.91
CA ALA A 75 -3.29 12.94 7.18
C ALA A 75 -4.55 13.37 6.38
N SER A 76 -5.18 12.44 5.64
CA SER A 76 -6.44 12.71 4.93
C SER A 76 -7.65 12.69 5.87
N ASP A 77 -8.66 13.49 5.51
CA ASP A 77 -9.91 13.55 6.25
C ASP A 77 -10.71 12.24 6.07
N PRO A 78 -11.57 11.88 7.03
CA PRO A 78 -12.41 10.70 6.93
C PRO A 78 -13.50 10.88 5.88
N ALA A 79 -13.86 9.78 5.18
CA ALA A 79 -14.96 9.72 4.24
C ALA A 79 -15.78 8.45 4.38
N ASP A 80 -16.89 8.39 3.66
CA ASP A 80 -17.59 7.14 3.40
C ASP A 80 -16.79 6.30 2.39
N LEU A 81 -16.33 5.15 2.83
CA LEU A 81 -15.51 4.25 2.01
C LEU A 81 -16.31 3.50 0.93
N GLU A 82 -17.63 3.60 0.91
CA GLU A 82 -18.44 3.13 -0.22
C GLU A 82 -18.19 3.97 -1.48
N GLN A 83 -17.77 5.23 -1.31
CA GLN A 83 -17.41 6.15 -2.40
C GLN A 83 -15.92 6.12 -2.78
N LEU A 84 -15.17 5.13 -2.33
CA LEU A 84 -13.72 5.06 -2.58
C LEU A 84 -13.38 4.93 -4.08
N ALA A 85 -14.26 4.32 -4.88
CA ALA A 85 -14.07 4.22 -6.33
C ALA A 85 -14.20 5.61 -7.01
N ASP A 86 -15.21 6.39 -6.63
CA ASP A 86 -15.42 7.74 -7.14
C ASP A 86 -14.28 8.67 -6.70
N TRP A 87 -13.85 8.55 -5.45
CA TRP A 87 -12.68 9.27 -4.94
C TRP A 87 -11.42 8.93 -5.75
N MET A 88 -11.19 7.65 -6.06
CA MET A 88 -10.03 7.24 -6.85
C MET A 88 -10.09 7.78 -8.29
N ALA A 89 -11.27 7.71 -8.93
CA ALA A 89 -11.47 8.23 -10.28
C ALA A 89 -11.18 9.74 -10.35
N GLU A 90 -11.69 10.52 -9.40
CA GLU A 90 -11.43 11.97 -9.36
C GLU A 90 -9.96 12.28 -9.01
N LEU A 91 -9.36 11.52 -8.06
CA LEU A 91 -7.93 11.66 -7.76
C LEU A 91 -7.06 11.49 -9.01
N LEU A 92 -7.33 10.47 -9.84
CA LEU A 92 -6.62 10.24 -11.09
C LEU A 92 -6.77 11.42 -12.05
N GLN A 93 -7.99 11.96 -12.21
CA GLN A 93 -8.25 13.12 -13.06
C GLN A 93 -7.52 14.38 -12.59
N LEU A 94 -7.43 14.59 -11.27
CA LEU A 94 -6.78 15.77 -10.69
C LEU A 94 -5.25 15.69 -10.69
N THR A 95 -4.69 14.47 -10.67
CA THR A 95 -3.26 14.27 -10.45
C THR A 95 -2.51 13.65 -11.62
N CYS A 96 -3.18 13.01 -12.57
CA CYS A 96 -2.53 12.31 -13.68
C CYS A 96 -2.99 12.87 -15.02
N ALA A 97 -2.05 13.36 -15.85
CA ALA A 97 -2.33 13.86 -17.19
C ALA A 97 -2.61 12.73 -18.20
N GLU A 98 -2.17 11.51 -17.89
CA GLU A 98 -2.39 10.30 -18.67
C GLU A 98 -2.66 9.10 -17.71
N PRO A 99 -3.23 7.99 -18.20
CA PRO A 99 -3.49 6.81 -17.37
C PRO A 99 -2.22 6.32 -16.65
N PRO A 100 -2.20 6.25 -15.31
CA PRO A 100 -1.03 5.83 -14.56
C PRO A 100 -0.86 4.31 -14.49
N THR A 101 0.35 3.88 -14.10
CA THR A 101 0.53 2.58 -13.46
C THR A 101 0.02 2.69 -12.01
N LEU A 102 -0.99 1.90 -11.67
CA LEU A 102 -1.51 1.80 -10.30
C LEU A 102 -0.82 0.65 -9.56
N VAL A 103 -0.03 0.99 -8.56
CA VAL A 103 0.59 0.02 -7.64
C VAL A 103 -0.17 0.04 -6.33
N ALA A 104 -0.77 -1.08 -5.96
CA ALA A 104 -1.64 -1.12 -4.79
C ALA A 104 -1.32 -2.31 -3.87
N HIS A 105 -1.09 -2.00 -2.59
CA HIS A 105 -0.64 -2.97 -1.60
C HIS A 105 -1.79 -3.56 -0.77
N SER A 106 -1.72 -4.86 -0.53
CA SER A 106 -2.49 -5.57 0.48
C SER A 106 -4.00 -5.32 0.39
N LEU A 107 -4.67 -4.87 1.45
CA LEU A 107 -6.12 -4.62 1.47
C LEU A 107 -6.57 -3.60 0.41
N LEU A 108 -5.78 -2.55 0.18
CA LEU A 108 -6.06 -1.58 -0.88
C LEU A 108 -5.75 -2.13 -2.27
N GLY A 109 -4.87 -3.13 -2.39
CA GLY A 109 -4.70 -3.90 -3.63
C GLY A 109 -5.99 -4.59 -4.07
N THR A 110 -6.75 -5.17 -3.12
CA THR A 110 -8.07 -5.74 -3.43
C THR A 110 -9.07 -4.68 -3.89
N LEU A 111 -9.06 -3.49 -3.29
CA LEU A 111 -9.95 -2.39 -3.68
C LEU A 111 -9.55 -1.81 -5.05
N ALA A 112 -8.25 -1.70 -5.31
CA ALA A 112 -7.71 -1.32 -6.62
C ALA A 112 -8.09 -2.32 -7.72
N ALA A 113 -8.10 -3.62 -7.39
CA ALA A 113 -8.56 -4.65 -8.32
C ALA A 113 -10.05 -4.48 -8.70
N ARG A 114 -10.91 -4.14 -7.72
CA ARG A 114 -12.32 -3.79 -8.00
C ARG A 114 -12.46 -2.52 -8.82
N PHE A 115 -11.68 -1.50 -8.50
CA PHE A 115 -11.65 -0.28 -9.28
C PHE A 115 -11.25 -0.57 -10.73
N ALA A 116 -10.18 -1.32 -10.95
CA ALA A 116 -9.70 -1.71 -12.27
C ALA A 116 -10.70 -2.53 -13.09
N ALA A 117 -11.52 -3.35 -12.42
CA ALA A 117 -12.57 -4.11 -13.08
C ALA A 117 -13.70 -3.24 -13.65
N ASN A 118 -13.95 -2.05 -13.08
CA ASN A 118 -15.02 -1.13 -13.49
C ASN A 118 -14.50 0.12 -14.22
N HIS A 119 -13.23 0.45 -14.07
CA HIS A 119 -12.59 1.68 -14.56
C HIS A 119 -11.19 1.39 -15.15
N GLY A 120 -10.99 0.22 -15.72
CA GLY A 120 -9.68 -0.22 -16.23
C GLY A 120 -9.14 0.70 -17.34
N GLU A 121 -10.01 1.37 -18.09
CA GLU A 121 -9.65 2.35 -19.11
C GLU A 121 -8.91 3.60 -18.55
N GLN A 122 -9.05 3.87 -17.26
CA GLN A 122 -8.33 4.96 -16.59
C GLN A 122 -6.92 4.56 -16.14
N LEU A 123 -6.52 3.30 -16.34
CA LEU A 123 -5.24 2.78 -15.92
C LEU A 123 -4.43 2.29 -17.13
N ARG A 124 -3.15 2.61 -17.13
CA ARG A 124 -2.20 2.01 -18.07
C ARG A 124 -1.88 0.57 -17.67
N ARG A 125 -1.76 0.33 -16.36
CA ARG A 125 -1.36 -0.96 -15.77
C ARG A 125 -1.80 -1.04 -14.31
N LEU A 126 -2.02 -2.27 -13.85
CA LEU A 126 -2.27 -2.57 -12.44
C LEU A 126 -1.17 -3.47 -11.90
N VAL A 127 -0.52 -3.08 -10.81
CA VAL A 127 0.39 -3.93 -10.03
C VAL A 127 -0.25 -4.23 -8.70
N LEU A 128 -0.67 -5.47 -8.50
CA LEU A 128 -1.25 -5.96 -7.25
C LEU A 128 -0.16 -6.53 -6.37
N TYR A 129 0.16 -5.79 -5.35
CA TYR A 129 1.23 -6.11 -4.41
C TYR A 129 0.64 -6.73 -3.14
N ALA A 130 0.91 -8.03 -2.95
CA ALA A 130 0.44 -8.82 -1.80
C ALA A 130 -1.07 -8.67 -1.51
N ALA A 131 -1.92 -8.60 -2.55
CA ALA A 131 -3.36 -8.35 -2.45
C ALA A 131 -4.12 -9.63 -2.10
N PRO A 132 -4.86 -9.71 -0.97
CA PRO A 132 -5.54 -10.95 -0.56
C PRO A 132 -6.76 -11.29 -1.42
N GLY A 133 -7.41 -10.30 -2.03
CA GLY A 133 -8.66 -10.50 -2.77
C GLY A 133 -8.54 -11.13 -4.16
N ILE A 134 -7.35 -11.49 -4.59
CA ILE A 134 -7.14 -12.17 -5.90
C ILE A 134 -7.51 -13.66 -5.89
N GLY A 135 -7.81 -14.20 -4.72
CA GLY A 135 -8.19 -15.60 -4.55
C GLY A 135 -8.95 -15.85 -3.24
N PRO A 136 -9.26 -17.11 -2.91
CA PRO A 136 -9.96 -17.51 -1.70
C PRO A 136 -9.03 -17.34 -0.47
N TYR A 137 -8.98 -16.12 0.07
CA TYR A 137 -8.14 -15.78 1.20
C TYR A 137 -8.85 -15.98 2.54
N ARG A 138 -8.16 -16.59 3.48
CA ARG A 138 -8.55 -16.67 4.90
C ARG A 138 -7.42 -16.13 5.76
N MET A 139 -7.67 -15.01 6.41
CA MET A 139 -6.68 -14.40 7.32
C MET A 139 -6.24 -15.42 8.39
N PRO A 140 -4.93 -15.67 8.54
CA PRO A 140 -4.41 -16.55 9.59
C PRO A 140 -4.91 -16.14 10.98
N ILE A 141 -5.30 -17.11 11.81
CA ILE A 141 -5.86 -16.84 13.15
C ILE A 141 -4.89 -16.02 14.01
N GLY A 142 -3.59 -16.35 13.95
CA GLY A 142 -2.55 -15.60 14.67
C GLY A 142 -2.49 -14.13 14.25
N LEU A 143 -2.54 -13.84 12.93
CA LEU A 143 -2.58 -12.48 12.40
C LEU A 143 -3.84 -11.75 12.87
N ARG A 144 -5.01 -12.40 12.78
CA ARG A 144 -6.28 -11.81 13.22
C ARG A 144 -6.26 -11.42 14.70
N LEU A 145 -5.72 -12.28 15.57
CA LEU A 145 -5.61 -11.99 17.00
C LEU A 145 -4.64 -10.83 17.26
N MET A 146 -3.53 -10.77 16.53
CA MET A 146 -2.57 -9.67 16.66
C MET A 146 -3.16 -8.34 16.16
N ALA A 147 -3.85 -8.34 15.02
CA ALA A 147 -4.52 -7.15 14.49
C ALA A 147 -5.57 -6.61 15.49
N ILE A 148 -6.36 -7.49 16.10
CA ILE A 148 -7.33 -7.11 17.14
C ILE A 148 -6.60 -6.52 18.36
N ARG A 149 -5.53 -7.16 18.84
CA ARG A 149 -4.76 -6.66 19.99
C ARG A 149 -4.16 -5.30 19.71
N PHE A 150 -3.59 -5.10 18.52
CA PHE A 150 -3.05 -3.80 18.13
C PHE A 150 -4.15 -2.73 18.01
N ALA A 151 -5.27 -3.03 17.36
CA ALA A 151 -6.39 -2.11 17.23
C ALA A 151 -6.99 -1.67 18.58
N VAL A 152 -7.04 -2.59 19.57
CA VAL A 152 -7.54 -2.28 20.92
C VAL A 152 -6.50 -1.54 21.76
N ARG A 153 -5.23 -1.97 21.70
CA ARG A 153 -4.11 -1.42 22.47
C ARG A 153 -2.89 -1.22 21.58
N PRO A 154 -2.75 -0.08 20.89
CA PRO A 154 -1.60 0.22 20.03
C PRO A 154 -0.37 0.57 20.86
N THR A 155 0.12 -0.40 21.63
CA THR A 155 1.37 -0.33 22.38
C THR A 155 2.54 -0.71 21.49
N GLU A 156 3.75 -0.33 21.88
CA GLU A 156 4.98 -0.72 21.19
C GLU A 156 5.13 -2.23 21.07
N ALA A 157 4.93 -2.96 22.18
CA ALA A 157 5.00 -4.41 22.18
C ALA A 157 3.96 -5.09 21.26
N ASN A 158 2.77 -4.51 21.07
CA ASN A 158 1.78 -5.04 20.13
C ASN A 158 2.14 -4.68 18.68
N MET A 159 2.71 -3.50 18.44
CA MET A 159 3.24 -3.11 17.13
C MET A 159 4.41 -4.02 16.73
N GLU A 160 5.39 -4.23 17.61
CA GLU A 160 6.52 -5.11 17.35
C GLU A 160 6.08 -6.54 16.99
N ARG A 161 5.07 -7.10 17.69
CA ARG A 161 4.52 -8.42 17.33
C ARG A 161 3.91 -8.44 15.93
N PHE A 162 3.23 -7.36 15.55
CA PHE A 162 2.65 -7.21 14.22
C PHE A 162 3.75 -7.09 13.15
N GLU A 163 4.75 -6.26 13.41
CA GLU A 163 5.92 -6.09 12.54
C GLU A 163 6.68 -7.39 12.34
N ARG A 164 6.93 -8.17 13.40
CA ARG A 164 7.59 -9.50 13.29
C ARG A 164 6.83 -10.49 12.41
N TRP A 165 5.57 -10.27 12.15
CA TRP A 165 4.80 -11.05 11.18
C TRP A 165 4.87 -10.46 9.78
N ALA A 166 4.86 -9.15 9.66
CA ALA A 166 4.92 -8.45 8.38
C ALA A 166 6.30 -8.59 7.71
N PHE A 167 7.36 -8.48 8.51
CA PHE A 167 8.73 -8.55 8.00
C PHE A 167 9.25 -9.99 7.99
N ALA A 168 10.03 -10.34 6.99
CA ALA A 168 10.81 -11.59 6.99
C ALA A 168 11.93 -11.52 8.04
N ASP A 169 12.62 -10.37 8.13
CA ASP A 169 13.68 -10.09 9.11
C ASP A 169 13.58 -8.64 9.64
N LEU A 170 12.73 -8.45 10.66
CA LEU A 170 12.59 -7.16 11.35
C LEU A 170 13.90 -6.67 11.99
N ASP A 171 14.72 -7.61 12.50
CA ASP A 171 15.96 -7.23 13.19
C ASP A 171 17.01 -6.72 12.18
N ARG A 172 16.98 -7.18 10.93
CA ARG A 172 17.76 -6.60 9.82
C ARG A 172 17.35 -5.16 9.56
N VAL A 173 16.06 -4.89 9.37
CA VAL A 173 15.55 -3.53 9.13
C VAL A 173 15.87 -2.60 10.32
N ARG A 174 15.73 -3.09 11.55
CA ARG A 174 16.06 -2.32 12.75
C ARG A 174 17.55 -1.93 12.81
N ARG A 175 18.45 -2.81 12.36
CA ARG A 175 19.89 -2.49 12.28
C ARG A 175 20.22 -1.51 11.17
N GLN A 176 19.58 -1.64 10.02
CA GLN A 176 19.86 -0.82 8.83
C GLN A 176 19.23 0.57 8.92
N HIS A 177 18.00 0.66 9.45
CA HIS A 177 17.18 1.88 9.45
C HIS A 177 16.54 2.17 10.82
N PRO A 178 17.33 2.27 11.93
CA PRO A 178 16.78 2.37 13.28
C PRO A 178 15.93 3.63 13.50
N GLU A 179 16.38 4.78 12.99
CA GLU A 179 15.67 6.04 13.15
C GLU A 179 14.38 6.11 12.34
N TRP A 180 14.41 5.55 11.14
CA TRP A 180 13.24 5.47 10.28
C TRP A 180 12.18 4.57 10.90
N LEU A 181 12.57 3.37 11.35
CA LEU A 181 11.65 2.40 11.98
C LEU A 181 11.01 2.96 13.26
N ASP A 182 11.79 3.66 14.11
CA ASP A 182 11.28 4.35 15.30
C ASP A 182 10.23 5.41 14.95
N ALA A 183 10.52 6.25 13.95
CA ALA A 183 9.60 7.28 13.49
C ALA A 183 8.32 6.66 12.89
N PHE A 184 8.47 5.61 12.07
CA PHE A 184 7.38 4.86 11.46
C PHE A 184 6.47 4.22 12.50
N THR A 185 7.04 3.47 13.45
CA THR A 185 6.30 2.84 14.55
C THR A 185 5.59 3.87 15.42
N THR A 186 6.26 4.98 15.74
CA THR A 186 5.69 6.07 16.56
C THR A 186 4.51 6.73 15.84
N TYR A 187 4.66 7.05 14.56
CA TYR A 187 3.60 7.69 13.77
C TYR A 187 2.40 6.75 13.60
N THR A 188 2.63 5.52 13.16
CA THR A 188 1.58 4.51 12.97
C THR A 188 0.77 4.28 14.25
N ARG A 189 1.44 4.12 15.38
CA ARG A 189 0.77 3.96 16.69
C ARG A 189 -0.03 5.17 17.12
N SER A 190 0.43 6.38 16.79
CA SER A 190 -0.33 7.59 17.09
C SER A 190 -1.63 7.65 16.29
N ARG A 191 -1.56 7.32 14.99
CA ARG A 191 -2.73 7.24 14.11
C ARG A 191 -3.70 6.15 14.53
N ALA A 192 -3.22 4.97 14.93
CA ALA A 192 -4.05 3.86 15.41
C ALA A 192 -4.92 4.22 16.65
N ARG A 193 -4.64 5.32 17.35
CA ARG A 193 -5.47 5.81 18.47
C ARG A 193 -6.63 6.68 18.03
N VAL A 194 -6.62 7.17 16.81
CA VAL A 194 -7.63 8.07 16.27
C VAL A 194 -8.93 7.30 15.94
N PRO A 195 -10.11 7.74 16.42
CA PRO A 195 -11.34 6.97 16.25
C PRO A 195 -11.77 6.71 14.80
N HIS A 196 -11.63 7.70 13.91
CA HIS A 196 -11.97 7.52 12.51
C HIS A 196 -11.00 6.57 11.80
N VAL A 197 -9.69 6.62 12.09
CA VAL A 197 -8.69 5.67 11.57
C VAL A 197 -9.09 4.23 11.92
N ARG A 198 -9.49 3.97 13.17
CA ARG A 198 -9.96 2.64 13.58
C ARG A 198 -11.22 2.19 12.83
N ARG A 199 -12.13 3.12 12.51
CA ARG A 199 -13.32 2.82 11.72
C ARG A 199 -12.95 2.46 10.30
N THR A 200 -12.11 3.27 9.67
CA THR A 200 -11.57 3.03 8.33
C THR A 200 -10.85 1.67 8.26
N MET A 201 -9.95 1.37 9.18
CA MET A 201 -9.23 0.09 9.21
C MET A 201 -10.17 -1.11 9.34
N ARG A 202 -11.20 -1.02 10.17
CA ARG A 202 -12.20 -2.11 10.27
C ARG A 202 -12.94 -2.34 8.97
N HIS A 203 -13.32 -1.27 8.26
CA HIS A 203 -13.98 -1.36 6.96
C HIS A 203 -13.04 -1.98 5.91
N LEU A 204 -11.79 -1.52 5.84
CA LEU A 204 -10.78 -2.05 4.92
C LEU A 204 -10.52 -3.54 5.14
N VAL A 205 -10.42 -4.00 6.38
CA VAL A 205 -10.28 -5.43 6.70
C VAL A 205 -11.51 -6.21 6.24
N ALA A 206 -12.72 -5.69 6.47
CA ALA A 206 -13.96 -6.37 6.11
C ALA A 206 -14.18 -6.46 4.59
N THR A 207 -13.71 -5.49 3.83
CA THR A 207 -13.89 -5.39 2.36
C THR A 207 -12.67 -5.88 1.58
N GLY A 208 -11.46 -5.51 2.03
CA GLY A 208 -10.21 -5.81 1.35
C GLY A 208 -9.78 -7.28 1.41
N THR A 209 -10.40 -8.10 2.26
CA THR A 209 -10.17 -9.56 2.29
C THR A 209 -11.19 -10.35 1.47
N LYS A 210 -12.20 -9.71 0.88
CA LYS A 210 -13.20 -10.37 0.06
C LYS A 210 -12.66 -10.58 -1.36
N GLN A 211 -12.85 -11.77 -1.90
CA GLN A 211 -12.42 -12.09 -3.26
C GLN A 211 -13.08 -11.18 -4.29
N VAL A 212 -12.29 -10.76 -5.27
CA VAL A 212 -12.74 -10.06 -6.48
C VAL A 212 -13.12 -11.12 -7.50
N HIS A 213 -14.33 -11.07 -8.00
CA HIS A 213 -14.87 -12.02 -8.98
C HIS A 213 -15.04 -11.39 -10.35
N GLU A 214 -14.98 -10.08 -10.41
CA GLU A 214 -15.09 -9.28 -11.63
C GLU A 214 -13.86 -9.51 -12.52
N ARG A 215 -14.06 -9.47 -13.82
CA ARG A 215 -12.98 -9.55 -14.80
C ARG A 215 -12.21 -8.23 -14.83
N ILE A 216 -10.88 -8.33 -14.85
CA ILE A 216 -9.98 -7.20 -14.98
C ILE A 216 -9.33 -7.29 -16.37
N ASP A 217 -9.58 -6.31 -17.21
CA ASP A 217 -9.08 -6.26 -18.59
C ASP A 217 -7.79 -5.43 -18.75
N VAL A 218 -7.46 -4.59 -17.75
CA VAL A 218 -6.20 -3.87 -17.76
C VAL A 218 -5.01 -4.81 -17.52
N PRO A 219 -3.85 -4.58 -18.18
CA PRO A 219 -2.64 -5.38 -17.95
C PRO A 219 -2.30 -5.42 -16.47
N THR A 220 -2.34 -6.62 -15.89
CA THR A 220 -2.18 -6.79 -14.42
C THR A 220 -0.99 -7.68 -14.11
N ILE A 221 -0.22 -7.30 -13.11
CA ILE A 221 0.97 -8.01 -12.63
C ILE A 221 0.84 -8.22 -11.12
N LEU A 222 1.28 -9.38 -10.65
CA LEU A 222 1.37 -9.72 -9.24
C LEU A 222 2.80 -9.49 -8.75
N LEU A 223 2.96 -8.88 -7.58
CA LEU A 223 4.24 -8.67 -6.93
C LEU A 223 4.16 -9.19 -5.49
N TRP A 224 5.13 -10.03 -5.07
CA TRP A 224 5.08 -10.68 -3.76
C TRP A 224 6.44 -10.84 -3.10
N GLY A 225 6.46 -10.81 -1.77
CA GLY A 225 7.59 -11.31 -0.99
C GLY A 225 7.49 -12.82 -0.79
N ALA A 226 8.59 -13.55 -1.02
CA ALA A 226 8.64 -15.00 -0.93
C ALA A 226 8.27 -15.54 0.47
N LYS A 227 8.51 -14.74 1.53
CA LYS A 227 8.27 -15.10 2.93
C LYS A 227 7.05 -14.40 3.53
N ASP A 228 6.10 -13.94 2.70
CA ASP A 228 4.89 -13.27 3.17
C ASP A 228 4.04 -14.22 4.05
N ARG A 229 3.88 -13.84 5.31
CA ARG A 229 3.07 -14.56 6.30
C ARG A 229 1.67 -13.99 6.47
N PHE A 230 1.41 -12.80 5.91
CA PHE A 230 0.08 -12.18 5.90
C PHE A 230 -0.77 -12.76 4.78
N VAL A 231 -0.25 -12.69 3.56
CA VAL A 231 -0.89 -13.22 2.36
C VAL A 231 0.10 -14.19 1.71
N PRO A 232 -0.04 -15.50 1.96
CA PRO A 232 0.92 -16.50 1.50
C PRO A 232 1.16 -16.47 0.00
N LEU A 233 2.41 -16.64 -0.44
CA LEU A 233 2.83 -16.63 -1.85
C LEU A 233 2.00 -17.61 -2.69
N GLY A 234 1.62 -18.77 -2.15
CA GLY A 234 0.78 -19.75 -2.85
C GLY A 234 -0.55 -19.19 -3.38
N LEU A 235 -1.11 -18.14 -2.72
CA LEU A 235 -2.30 -17.46 -3.24
C LEU A 235 -1.99 -16.73 -4.58
N ALA A 236 -0.81 -16.10 -4.68
CA ALA A 236 -0.39 -15.42 -5.89
C ALA A 236 -0.04 -16.41 -7.02
N GLU A 237 0.61 -17.54 -6.69
CA GLU A 237 0.93 -18.61 -7.64
C GLU A 237 -0.34 -19.22 -8.27
N GLU A 238 -1.34 -19.51 -7.42
CA GLU A 238 -2.65 -19.98 -7.89
C GLU A 238 -3.36 -18.94 -8.75
N ALA A 239 -3.34 -17.67 -8.36
CA ALA A 239 -3.95 -16.58 -9.11
C ALA A 239 -3.23 -16.34 -10.44
N SER A 240 -1.89 -16.34 -10.46
CA SER A 240 -1.07 -16.22 -11.67
C SER A 240 -1.41 -17.32 -12.66
N THR A 241 -1.45 -18.58 -12.21
CA THR A 241 -1.82 -19.72 -13.05
C THR A 241 -3.25 -19.61 -13.60
N ARG A 242 -4.19 -19.20 -12.76
CA ARG A 242 -5.62 -19.13 -13.11
C ARG A 242 -5.96 -17.96 -14.02
N LEU A 243 -5.30 -16.81 -13.83
CA LEU A 243 -5.64 -15.55 -14.51
C LEU A 243 -4.65 -15.22 -15.64
N GLY A 244 -3.53 -15.94 -15.73
CA GLY A 244 -2.48 -15.67 -16.72
C GLY A 244 -1.68 -14.38 -16.40
N TRP A 245 -1.76 -13.86 -15.18
CA TRP A 245 -1.03 -12.65 -14.79
C TRP A 245 0.42 -12.98 -14.40
N PRO A 246 1.42 -12.25 -14.92
CA PRO A 246 2.80 -12.41 -14.48
C PRO A 246 2.93 -12.25 -12.97
N LEU A 247 3.77 -13.09 -12.35
CA LEU A 247 4.09 -13.02 -10.93
C LEU A 247 5.58 -12.74 -10.77
N LEU A 248 5.88 -11.63 -10.11
CA LEU A 248 7.23 -11.24 -9.72
C LEU A 248 7.39 -11.46 -8.21
N VAL A 249 8.47 -12.12 -7.82
CA VAL A 249 8.71 -12.52 -6.42
C VAL A 249 10.03 -11.92 -5.95
N ILE A 250 10.01 -11.32 -4.77
CA ILE A 250 11.21 -10.80 -4.10
C ILE A 250 11.62 -11.80 -3.02
N ASP A 251 12.80 -12.39 -3.22
CA ASP A 251 13.39 -13.34 -2.28
C ASP A 251 13.72 -12.67 -0.94
N ASP A 252 13.71 -13.47 0.14
CA ASP A 252 14.04 -13.03 1.49
C ASP A 252 13.24 -11.82 2.02
N ALA A 253 12.06 -11.55 1.44
CA ALA A 253 11.16 -10.49 1.86
C ALA A 253 9.81 -11.05 2.35
N GLY A 254 9.21 -10.37 3.32
CA GLY A 254 7.89 -10.67 3.88
C GLY A 254 6.77 -9.92 3.18
N HIS A 255 5.80 -9.42 3.96
CA HIS A 255 4.65 -8.67 3.44
C HIS A 255 5.00 -7.26 2.96
N VAL A 256 6.20 -6.77 3.29
CA VAL A 256 6.60 -5.37 3.08
C VAL A 256 7.98 -5.23 2.41
N PRO A 257 8.23 -5.90 1.25
CA PRO A 257 9.50 -5.83 0.53
C PRO A 257 10.02 -4.41 0.30
N HIS A 258 9.15 -3.44 0.00
CA HIS A 258 9.50 -2.03 -0.21
C HIS A 258 10.13 -1.35 1.02
N ILE A 259 9.98 -1.93 2.22
CA ILE A 259 10.66 -1.49 3.44
C ILE A 259 11.89 -2.38 3.72
N GLU A 260 11.78 -3.68 3.46
CA GLU A 260 12.83 -4.65 3.78
C GLU A 260 14.00 -4.59 2.81
N GLN A 261 13.72 -4.33 1.53
CA GLN A 261 14.66 -4.34 0.42
C GLN A 261 14.25 -3.28 -0.62
N PRO A 262 14.31 -1.98 -0.29
CA PRO A 262 13.74 -0.91 -1.12
C PRO A 262 14.32 -0.86 -2.53
N GLU A 263 15.62 -1.09 -2.71
CA GLU A 263 16.28 -1.13 -4.01
C GLU A 263 15.77 -2.31 -4.86
N ALA A 264 15.80 -3.53 -4.31
CA ALA A 264 15.32 -4.71 -5.01
C ALA A 264 13.82 -4.59 -5.35
N PHE A 265 13.00 -3.98 -4.47
CA PHE A 265 11.61 -3.70 -4.75
C PHE A 265 11.44 -2.73 -5.92
N ALA A 266 12.22 -1.65 -5.97
CA ALA A 266 12.18 -0.68 -7.05
C ALA A 266 12.57 -1.33 -8.38
N ASP A 267 13.66 -2.13 -8.42
CA ASP A 267 14.10 -2.85 -9.62
C ASP A 267 13.02 -3.79 -10.16
N VAL A 268 12.38 -4.57 -9.28
CA VAL A 268 11.29 -5.50 -9.65
C VAL A 268 10.06 -4.74 -10.12
N LEU A 269 9.73 -3.59 -9.51
CA LEU A 269 8.62 -2.76 -9.96
C LEU A 269 8.91 -2.13 -11.33
N GLU A 270 10.14 -1.72 -11.60
CA GLU A 270 10.57 -1.27 -12.93
C GLU A 270 10.45 -2.39 -13.98
N GLU A 271 10.85 -3.61 -13.64
CA GLU A 271 10.60 -4.78 -14.51
C GLU A 271 9.11 -4.93 -14.80
N ALA A 272 8.25 -4.83 -13.77
CA ALA A 272 6.80 -4.90 -13.92
C ALA A 272 6.27 -3.86 -14.92
N THR A 273 6.82 -2.64 -14.96
CA THR A 273 6.38 -1.60 -15.91
C THR A 273 6.73 -1.92 -17.36
N ARG A 274 7.75 -2.75 -17.60
CA ARG A 274 8.27 -3.11 -18.94
C ARG A 274 7.67 -4.39 -19.52
N ILE A 275 7.00 -5.21 -18.72
CA ILE A 275 6.33 -6.43 -19.22
C ILE A 275 5.32 -6.04 -20.30
N PRO A 276 5.34 -6.66 -21.50
CA PRO A 276 4.35 -6.38 -22.54
C PRO A 276 2.90 -6.62 -22.07
N SER A 277 1.98 -5.83 -22.61
CA SER A 277 0.54 -5.91 -22.33
C SER A 277 -0.10 -7.09 -23.02
#